data_ed8c5acbe3edd281b7f6bebe2700aa27
#
_entry.id   ed8c5acbe3edd281b7f6bebe2700aa27
#
_cell.length_a   1.000
_cell.length_b   1.000
_cell.length_c   1.000
_cell.angle_alpha   90.00
_cell.angle_beta   90.00
_cell.angle_gamma   90.00
#
_symmetry.space_group_name_H-M   'P 1'
#
loop_
_entity.id
_entity.type
_entity.pdbx_description
1 polymer ?
#
loop_
_entity_poly.entity_id
_entity_poly.type
_entity_poly.pdbx_seq_one_letter_code
_entity_poly.pdbx_strand_id
1 'polypeptide(L)'
;MGIRKSLLLGAALLSAGVLAATAAEAQSEQFIPGLVYRTGAYAPNGIPFADGAADYISMLNARDGGINGVKILFEECETGYATDRGVECYERLKGKGPTGAAYFSPLSTGITFALTEKAPGDKVPLITMGYGRADSRDGAVFAWNFPLLGTYWTAANVAIQYIAKEWGGFDKLKGKKIALLYHDSPYGKEPIAALEAMSKKYGYEFLPIPVPAPGSEQKSQWLQIRQQRPDYVLLWGWGVMNSAAVSEAGNVNYPREHMLGVWWSGAEPDVLPAGDKAKGYKALMLQHPAGKFAVHKDIDKFVVSQGKSLAKPEEVGQVLYNRGLINSMLGTESIRTAMAKFGNKPMTGEQVRWGIEHLDLSADRIKQLGFEGMIGPIKLSCADHEGTRLSRVHQWDGKEWKVISDWFTGDDSIIEPLVKSTAEAYAKEKKITERDCSKES
;
A
#
# COMPACT_ATOMS: atom_id res chain seq x y z
N MET A 1 44.52 -30.46 -50.74
CA MET A 1 43.33 -29.57 -50.87
C MET A 1 42.23 -30.20 -50.03
N GLY A 2 42.12 -29.87 -48.70
CA GLY A 2 41.16 -30.58 -47.84
C GLY A 2 41.22 -30.27 -46.36
N ILE A 3 41.56 -29.00 -45.92
CA ILE A 3 41.60 -28.67 -44.47
C ILE A 3 40.88 -27.38 -44.11
N ARG A 4 40.24 -26.67 -45.08
CA ARG A 4 39.60 -25.37 -44.79
C ARG A 4 38.07 -25.36 -44.61
N LYS A 5 37.39 -26.51 -44.69
CA LYS A 5 35.92 -26.57 -44.57
C LYS A 5 35.40 -26.98 -43.20
N SER A 6 36.23 -27.49 -42.29
CA SER A 6 35.78 -28.00 -40.98
C SER A 6 35.77 -26.92 -39.86
N LEU A 7 36.42 -25.77 -40.04
CA LEU A 7 36.52 -24.72 -39.04
C LEU A 7 35.34 -23.74 -39.09
N LEU A 8 34.61 -23.65 -40.16
CA LEU A 8 33.44 -22.74 -40.30
C LEU A 8 32.14 -23.30 -39.72
N LEU A 9 32.03 -24.65 -39.61
CA LEU A 9 30.83 -25.24 -38.96
C LEU A 9 30.87 -25.21 -37.43
N GLY A 10 32.03 -25.20 -36.84
CA GLY A 10 32.19 -25.15 -35.36
C GLY A 10 31.84 -23.76 -34.76
N ALA A 11 32.14 -22.69 -35.47
CA ALA A 11 31.87 -21.34 -35.04
C ALA A 11 30.38 -20.97 -35.13
N ALA A 12 29.64 -21.51 -36.10
CA ALA A 12 28.22 -21.29 -36.26
C ALA A 12 27.35 -22.00 -35.19
N LEU A 13 27.79 -23.19 -34.75
CA LEU A 13 27.10 -23.95 -33.70
C LEU A 13 27.33 -23.34 -32.28
N LEU A 14 28.52 -22.77 -32.01
CA LEU A 14 28.79 -22.07 -30.75
C LEU A 14 28.05 -20.74 -30.65
N SER A 15 27.90 -19.99 -31.76
CA SER A 15 27.14 -18.72 -31.75
C SER A 15 25.63 -18.94 -31.64
N ALA A 16 25.08 -20.02 -32.20
CA ALA A 16 23.69 -20.39 -32.06
C ALA A 16 23.33 -20.86 -30.63
N GLY A 17 24.27 -21.56 -29.96
CA GLY A 17 24.09 -22.02 -28.59
C GLY A 17 24.10 -20.87 -27.57
N VAL A 18 24.97 -19.88 -27.76
CA VAL A 18 25.03 -18.69 -26.88
C VAL A 18 23.78 -17.78 -27.07
N LEU A 19 23.29 -17.59 -28.31
CA LEU A 19 22.07 -16.84 -28.59
C LEU A 19 20.80 -17.53 -28.05
N ALA A 20 20.75 -18.87 -28.10
CA ALA A 20 19.65 -19.65 -27.54
C ALA A 20 19.65 -19.64 -26.02
N ALA A 21 20.82 -19.67 -25.37
CA ALA A 21 20.93 -19.57 -23.91
C ALA A 21 20.53 -18.20 -23.39
N THR A 22 20.96 -17.10 -24.05
CA THR A 22 20.56 -15.73 -23.67
C THR A 22 19.07 -15.45 -23.93
N ALA A 23 18.50 -16.04 -24.98
CA ALA A 23 17.05 -15.93 -25.24
C ALA A 23 16.23 -16.76 -24.21
N ALA A 24 16.73 -17.92 -23.77
CA ALA A 24 16.09 -18.72 -22.72
C ALA A 24 16.17 -18.05 -21.35
N GLU A 25 17.27 -17.40 -21.00
CA GLU A 25 17.36 -16.59 -19.76
C GLU A 25 16.43 -15.38 -19.78
N ALA A 26 16.36 -14.65 -20.90
CA ALA A 26 15.45 -13.52 -21.06
C ALA A 26 13.96 -13.91 -21.00
N GLN A 27 13.59 -15.15 -21.35
CA GLN A 27 12.25 -15.70 -21.24
C GLN A 27 11.89 -16.20 -19.81
N SER A 28 12.84 -16.24 -18.92
CA SER A 28 12.68 -16.80 -17.54
C SER A 28 12.58 -15.73 -16.46
N GLU A 29 12.50 -14.45 -16.79
CA GLU A 29 12.44 -13.36 -15.81
C GLU A 29 11.03 -12.76 -15.70
N GLN A 30 10.55 -12.55 -14.47
CA GLN A 30 9.32 -11.84 -14.16
C GLN A 30 9.65 -10.37 -13.91
N PHE A 31 9.10 -9.46 -14.71
CA PHE A 31 9.30 -8.04 -14.50
C PHE A 31 8.28 -7.46 -13.51
N ILE A 32 8.79 -6.76 -12.49
CA ILE A 32 8.01 -6.03 -11.48
C ILE A 32 8.56 -4.59 -11.42
N PRO A 33 7.81 -3.57 -11.83
CA PRO A 33 8.20 -2.17 -11.67
C PRO A 33 7.90 -1.67 -10.24
N GLY A 34 8.78 -0.81 -9.71
CA GLY A 34 8.57 -0.06 -8.48
C GLY A 34 8.38 1.43 -8.77
N LEU A 35 7.19 1.97 -8.53
CA LEU A 35 7.00 3.41 -8.50
C LEU A 35 7.40 3.92 -7.12
N VAL A 36 8.40 4.78 -7.05
CA VAL A 36 8.97 5.25 -5.78
C VAL A 36 9.03 6.77 -5.72
N TYR A 37 9.22 7.32 -4.53
CA TYR A 37 9.56 8.72 -4.31
C TYR A 37 10.60 8.80 -3.20
N ARG A 38 11.86 8.74 -3.65
CA ARG A 38 13.05 8.82 -2.81
C ARG A 38 13.55 10.25 -2.64
N THR A 39 12.89 11.21 -3.31
CA THR A 39 13.22 12.63 -3.29
C THR A 39 12.00 13.48 -2.95
N GLY A 40 12.25 14.73 -2.49
CA GLY A 40 11.20 15.71 -2.20
C GLY A 40 10.54 15.55 -0.83
N ALA A 41 9.43 16.26 -0.65
CA ALA A 41 8.75 16.39 0.65
C ALA A 41 8.15 15.08 1.21
N TYR A 42 7.96 14.09 0.38
CA TYR A 42 7.37 12.80 0.76
C TYR A 42 8.42 11.69 0.94
N ALA A 43 9.69 11.97 0.62
CA ALA A 43 10.81 11.04 0.74
C ALA A 43 10.99 10.46 2.15
N PRO A 44 10.79 11.19 3.26
CA PRO A 44 10.93 10.62 4.59
C PRO A 44 10.07 9.36 4.83
N ASN A 45 8.90 9.28 4.19
CA ASN A 45 8.02 8.13 4.25
C ASN A 45 8.20 7.18 3.06
N GLY A 46 8.56 7.71 1.88
CA GLY A 46 8.75 6.94 0.65
C GLY A 46 9.99 6.04 0.68
N ILE A 47 11.11 6.54 1.20
CA ILE A 47 12.38 5.81 1.26
C ILE A 47 12.26 4.49 2.04
N PRO A 48 11.84 4.47 3.33
CA PRO A 48 11.80 3.20 4.07
C PRO A 48 10.81 2.18 3.49
N PHE A 49 9.72 2.65 2.89
CA PHE A 49 8.80 1.75 2.18
C PHE A 49 9.46 1.13 0.94
N ALA A 50 10.12 1.94 0.10
CA ALA A 50 10.80 1.48 -1.09
C ALA A 50 11.95 0.51 -0.76
N ASP A 51 12.70 0.79 0.31
CA ASP A 51 13.79 -0.07 0.76
C ASP A 51 13.25 -1.44 1.20
N GLY A 52 12.20 -1.48 2.01
CA GLY A 52 11.58 -2.75 2.40
C GLY A 52 11.05 -3.55 1.21
N ALA A 53 10.42 -2.86 0.24
CA ALA A 53 9.92 -3.52 -0.97
C ALA A 53 11.05 -4.11 -1.83
N ALA A 54 12.13 -3.36 -2.04
CA ALA A 54 13.30 -3.80 -2.80
C ALA A 54 14.06 -4.94 -2.10
N ASP A 55 14.23 -4.84 -0.78
CA ASP A 55 14.92 -5.84 0.01
C ASP A 55 14.19 -7.19 0.01
N TYR A 56 12.86 -7.20 0.05
CA TYR A 56 12.08 -8.42 -0.06
C TYR A 56 12.29 -9.12 -1.41
N ILE A 57 12.27 -8.38 -2.51
CA ILE A 57 12.53 -8.92 -3.86
C ILE A 57 13.97 -9.41 -3.97
N SER A 58 14.93 -8.66 -3.45
CA SER A 58 16.36 -9.06 -3.43
C SER A 58 16.56 -10.34 -2.64
N MET A 59 15.88 -10.47 -1.49
CA MET A 59 15.92 -11.69 -0.66
C MET A 59 15.35 -12.89 -1.44
N LEU A 60 14.17 -12.76 -2.09
CA LEU A 60 13.59 -13.85 -2.88
C LEU A 60 14.52 -14.31 -4.00
N ASN A 61 15.13 -13.38 -4.72
CA ASN A 61 16.09 -13.71 -5.77
C ASN A 61 17.33 -14.43 -5.22
N ALA A 62 17.84 -13.98 -4.07
CA ALA A 62 19.05 -14.55 -3.48
C ALA A 62 18.81 -15.90 -2.78
N ARG A 63 17.65 -16.05 -2.10
CA ARG A 63 17.32 -17.25 -1.32
C ARG A 63 16.70 -18.36 -2.19
N ASP A 64 15.74 -17.98 -3.06
CA ASP A 64 14.85 -18.90 -3.76
C ASP A 64 15.06 -18.91 -5.28
N GLY A 65 15.98 -18.08 -5.81
CA GLY A 65 16.13 -17.87 -7.25
C GLY A 65 14.94 -17.14 -7.89
N GLY A 66 14.14 -16.41 -7.09
CA GLY A 66 12.92 -15.70 -7.49
C GLY A 66 11.64 -16.40 -7.07
N ILE A 67 10.58 -16.27 -7.84
CA ILE A 67 9.27 -16.89 -7.57
C ILE A 67 9.24 -18.27 -8.24
N ASN A 68 9.24 -19.35 -7.45
CA ASN A 68 9.29 -20.73 -7.97
C ASN A 68 10.45 -20.95 -8.98
N GLY A 69 11.61 -20.30 -8.76
CA GLY A 69 12.77 -20.38 -9.65
C GLY A 69 12.71 -19.42 -10.85
N VAL A 70 11.66 -18.64 -11.02
CA VAL A 70 11.59 -17.55 -12.00
C VAL A 70 12.14 -16.28 -11.36
N LYS A 71 13.30 -15.83 -11.84
CA LYS A 71 13.99 -14.65 -11.33
C LYS A 71 13.15 -13.39 -11.49
N ILE A 72 13.18 -12.51 -10.51
CA ILE A 72 12.50 -11.23 -10.56
C ILE A 72 13.45 -10.16 -11.09
N LEU A 73 13.06 -9.50 -12.17
CA LEU A 73 13.67 -8.26 -12.65
C LEU A 73 12.91 -7.10 -12.03
N PHE A 74 13.53 -6.37 -11.11
CA PHE A 74 12.94 -5.22 -10.42
C PHE A 74 13.59 -3.93 -10.89
N GLU A 75 12.77 -2.94 -11.27
CA GLU A 75 13.25 -1.61 -11.68
C GLU A 75 12.42 -0.53 -11.03
N GLU A 76 13.09 0.38 -10.33
CA GLU A 76 12.44 1.55 -9.73
C GLU A 76 12.32 2.71 -10.73
N CYS A 77 11.22 3.47 -10.60
CA CYS A 77 11.02 4.73 -11.30
C CYS A 77 10.62 5.82 -10.31
N GLU A 78 11.42 6.88 -10.25
CA GLU A 78 11.21 8.01 -9.34
C GLU A 78 10.06 8.89 -9.80
N THR A 79 9.04 9.03 -8.97
CA THR A 79 7.84 9.83 -9.26
C THR A 79 7.83 11.18 -8.53
N GLY A 80 8.64 11.35 -7.47
CA GLY A 80 8.55 12.51 -6.59
C GLY A 80 7.15 12.73 -5.99
N TYR A 81 6.32 11.67 -5.98
CA TYR A 81 4.89 11.73 -5.59
C TYR A 81 4.02 12.57 -6.55
N ALA A 82 4.51 12.90 -7.75
CA ALA A 82 3.79 13.68 -8.75
C ALA A 82 3.00 12.76 -9.69
N THR A 83 1.72 13.11 -9.96
CA THR A 83 0.83 12.27 -10.75
C THR A 83 1.28 12.12 -12.20
N ASP A 84 1.73 13.20 -12.83
CA ASP A 84 2.25 13.21 -14.20
C ASP A 84 3.48 12.32 -14.36
N ARG A 85 4.45 12.40 -13.43
CA ARG A 85 5.61 11.50 -13.41
C ARG A 85 5.23 10.05 -13.17
N GLY A 86 4.24 9.80 -12.30
CA GLY A 86 3.72 8.46 -12.07
C GLY A 86 3.12 7.85 -13.34
N VAL A 87 2.36 8.63 -14.11
CA VAL A 87 1.84 8.21 -15.42
C VAL A 87 2.97 7.97 -16.42
N GLU A 88 3.99 8.85 -16.48
CA GLU A 88 5.16 8.65 -17.32
C GLU A 88 5.91 7.36 -16.99
N CYS A 89 6.18 7.11 -15.70
CA CYS A 89 6.80 5.87 -15.22
C CYS A 89 5.99 4.63 -15.64
N TYR A 90 4.67 4.69 -15.48
CA TYR A 90 3.77 3.61 -15.89
C TYR A 90 3.88 3.33 -17.39
N GLU A 91 3.73 4.35 -18.25
CA GLU A 91 3.81 4.19 -19.72
C GLU A 91 5.16 3.63 -20.15
N ARG A 92 6.25 4.05 -19.53
CA ARG A 92 7.60 3.58 -19.84
C ARG A 92 7.84 2.13 -19.44
N LEU A 93 7.21 1.68 -18.33
CA LEU A 93 7.52 0.38 -17.72
C LEU A 93 6.49 -0.71 -17.99
N LYS A 94 5.24 -0.38 -18.36
CA LYS A 94 4.15 -1.36 -18.50
C LYS A 94 4.44 -2.49 -19.47
N GLY A 95 5.19 -2.23 -20.54
CA GLY A 95 5.56 -3.22 -21.58
C GLY A 95 6.93 -3.86 -21.38
N LYS A 96 7.68 -3.56 -20.31
CA LYS A 96 8.99 -4.14 -20.08
C LYS A 96 8.94 -5.59 -19.61
N GLY A 97 10.03 -6.32 -19.87
CA GLY A 97 10.14 -7.75 -19.58
C GLY A 97 9.45 -8.64 -20.63
N PRO A 98 9.61 -9.95 -20.50
CA PRO A 98 9.13 -10.90 -21.52
C PRO A 98 7.59 -10.93 -21.66
N THR A 99 6.87 -10.61 -20.59
CA THR A 99 5.40 -10.69 -20.51
C THR A 99 4.74 -9.34 -20.15
N GLY A 100 5.52 -8.23 -20.16
CA GLY A 100 5.12 -6.95 -19.63
C GLY A 100 5.24 -6.90 -18.08
N ALA A 101 4.84 -5.78 -17.51
CA ALA A 101 4.80 -5.61 -16.07
C ALA A 101 3.76 -6.55 -15.43
N ALA A 102 4.15 -7.24 -14.36
CA ALA A 102 3.26 -8.15 -13.62
C ALA A 102 2.10 -7.39 -12.95
N TYR A 103 2.43 -6.29 -12.30
CA TYR A 103 1.51 -5.36 -11.64
C TYR A 103 2.23 -4.04 -11.39
N PHE A 104 1.48 -3.02 -11.00
CA PHE A 104 2.04 -1.78 -10.44
C PHE A 104 1.53 -1.55 -9.03
N SER A 105 2.40 -1.03 -8.16
CA SER A 105 2.02 -0.38 -6.91
C SER A 105 2.27 1.12 -7.06
N PRO A 106 1.24 1.94 -7.33
CA PRO A 106 1.41 3.36 -7.62
C PRO A 106 1.94 4.20 -6.46
N LEU A 107 1.79 3.75 -5.21
CA LEU A 107 2.16 4.42 -3.95
C LEU A 107 1.65 5.85 -3.81
N SER A 108 0.60 6.20 -4.54
CA SER A 108 -0.07 7.50 -4.53
C SER A 108 -1.51 7.34 -4.99
N THR A 109 -2.45 7.88 -4.21
CA THR A 109 -3.86 7.89 -4.59
C THR A 109 -4.09 8.69 -5.89
N GLY A 110 -3.40 9.81 -6.07
CA GLY A 110 -3.48 10.60 -7.31
C GLY A 110 -3.01 9.82 -8.53
N ILE A 111 -1.89 9.11 -8.43
CA ILE A 111 -1.40 8.24 -9.51
C ILE A 111 -2.39 7.09 -9.75
N THR A 112 -2.92 6.46 -8.68
CA THR A 112 -3.92 5.38 -8.80
C THR A 112 -5.16 5.84 -9.58
N PHE A 113 -5.71 7.01 -9.25
CA PHE A 113 -6.87 7.56 -9.99
C PHE A 113 -6.54 7.74 -11.48
N ALA A 114 -5.38 8.30 -11.81
CA ALA A 114 -4.95 8.51 -13.19
C ALA A 114 -4.73 7.19 -13.96
N LEU A 115 -4.29 6.13 -13.27
CA LEU A 115 -4.03 4.82 -13.88
C LEU A 115 -5.28 3.92 -13.94
N THR A 116 -6.30 4.18 -13.13
CA THR A 116 -7.52 3.35 -13.07
C THR A 116 -8.19 3.19 -14.45
N GLU A 117 -8.18 4.24 -15.27
CA GLU A 117 -8.76 4.19 -16.62
C GLU A 117 -7.85 3.52 -17.65
N LYS A 118 -6.53 3.46 -17.39
CA LYS A 118 -5.53 2.89 -18.32
C LYS A 118 -5.35 1.39 -18.10
N ALA A 119 -5.31 0.97 -16.84
CA ALA A 119 -5.02 -0.40 -16.41
C ALA A 119 -5.87 -1.49 -17.13
N PRO A 120 -7.19 -1.31 -17.36
CA PRO A 120 -8.00 -2.28 -18.08
C PRO A 120 -7.57 -2.48 -19.53
N GLY A 121 -7.25 -1.41 -20.25
CA GLY A 121 -6.80 -1.45 -21.64
C GLY A 121 -5.42 -2.08 -21.79
N ASP A 122 -4.54 -1.83 -20.83
CA ASP A 122 -3.18 -2.36 -20.81
C ASP A 122 -3.10 -3.76 -20.17
N LYS A 123 -4.19 -4.23 -19.53
CA LYS A 123 -4.27 -5.51 -18.81
C LYS A 123 -3.21 -5.66 -17.72
N VAL A 124 -2.96 -4.60 -16.95
CA VAL A 124 -1.97 -4.58 -15.86
C VAL A 124 -2.65 -4.23 -14.54
N PRO A 125 -2.66 -5.11 -13.54
CA PRO A 125 -3.31 -4.85 -12.26
C PRO A 125 -2.56 -3.78 -11.44
N LEU A 126 -3.34 -3.00 -10.68
CA LEU A 126 -2.85 -2.02 -9.72
C LEU A 126 -3.06 -2.56 -8.31
N ILE A 127 -1.99 -2.82 -7.59
CA ILE A 127 -2.03 -3.20 -6.17
C ILE A 127 -1.85 -1.94 -5.33
N THR A 128 -2.90 -1.59 -4.58
CA THR A 128 -2.93 -0.37 -3.76
C THR A 128 -3.18 -0.73 -2.30
N MET A 129 -2.19 -1.30 -1.64
CA MET A 129 -2.30 -1.79 -0.27
C MET A 129 -2.65 -0.66 0.72
N GLY A 130 -3.93 -0.60 1.12
CA GLY A 130 -4.42 0.40 2.08
C GLY A 130 -4.49 1.83 1.55
N TYR A 131 -4.56 2.05 0.24
CA TYR A 131 -4.71 3.38 -0.38
C TYR A 131 -5.41 3.28 -1.74
N GLY A 132 -5.64 4.42 -2.38
CA GLY A 132 -6.28 4.52 -3.70
C GLY A 132 -7.79 4.68 -3.57
N ARG A 133 -8.52 4.23 -4.57
CA ARG A 133 -9.98 4.36 -4.62
C ARG A 133 -10.65 3.39 -3.64
N ALA A 134 -11.44 3.89 -2.70
CA ALA A 134 -12.15 3.04 -1.74
C ALA A 134 -13.26 2.20 -2.41
N ASP A 135 -13.92 2.74 -3.45
CA ASP A 135 -14.92 2.03 -4.22
C ASP A 135 -14.35 0.88 -5.09
N SER A 136 -13.04 0.87 -5.32
CA SER A 136 -12.39 -0.21 -6.09
C SER A 136 -12.33 -1.56 -5.34
N ARG A 137 -12.81 -1.63 -4.09
CA ARG A 137 -13.09 -2.92 -3.45
C ARG A 137 -14.14 -3.73 -4.21
N ASP A 138 -15.03 -3.08 -4.97
CA ASP A 138 -15.98 -3.74 -5.87
C ASP A 138 -15.26 -4.19 -7.15
N GLY A 139 -14.81 -5.42 -7.16
CA GLY A 139 -14.10 -6.00 -8.30
C GLY A 139 -14.97 -6.28 -9.51
N ALA A 140 -16.31 -6.30 -9.36
CA ALA A 140 -17.21 -6.42 -10.51
C ALA A 140 -17.09 -5.19 -11.44
N VAL A 141 -16.87 -4.03 -10.89
CA VAL A 141 -16.65 -2.76 -11.62
C VAL A 141 -15.16 -2.50 -11.85
N PHE A 142 -14.34 -2.64 -10.81
CA PHE A 142 -12.91 -2.27 -10.84
C PHE A 142 -12.01 -3.50 -11.00
N ALA A 143 -12.17 -4.21 -12.11
CA ALA A 143 -11.48 -5.48 -12.36
C ALA A 143 -9.93 -5.44 -12.26
N TRP A 144 -9.31 -4.25 -12.26
CA TRP A 144 -7.86 -4.08 -12.32
C TRP A 144 -7.28 -3.28 -11.14
N ASN A 145 -8.10 -2.90 -10.15
CA ASN A 145 -7.68 -2.18 -8.95
C ASN A 145 -7.90 -3.05 -7.71
N PHE A 146 -6.88 -3.19 -6.87
CA PHE A 146 -6.86 -4.09 -5.73
C PHE A 146 -6.41 -3.34 -4.46
N PRO A 147 -7.33 -2.74 -3.67
CA PRO A 147 -7.02 -2.03 -2.42
C PRO A 147 -6.87 -3.02 -1.27
N LEU A 148 -5.82 -3.82 -1.33
CA LEU A 148 -5.56 -4.91 -0.39
C LEU A 148 -5.47 -4.41 1.06
N LEU A 149 -5.97 -5.21 2.00
CA LEU A 149 -5.93 -5.04 3.45
C LEU A 149 -6.89 -3.98 4.01
N GLY A 150 -7.29 -2.99 3.25
CA GLY A 150 -8.18 -1.95 3.72
C GLY A 150 -8.32 -0.78 2.76
N THR A 151 -9.45 -0.09 2.82
CA THR A 151 -9.71 1.17 2.11
C THR A 151 -9.73 2.34 3.08
N TYR A 152 -9.72 3.57 2.56
CA TYR A 152 -9.86 4.76 3.42
C TYR A 152 -11.25 4.90 4.03
N TRP A 153 -12.28 4.29 3.43
CA TRP A 153 -13.60 4.25 4.07
C TRP A 153 -13.61 3.26 5.23
N THR A 154 -12.95 2.12 5.10
CA THR A 154 -12.70 1.19 6.22
C THR A 154 -11.90 1.88 7.33
N ALA A 155 -10.84 2.64 6.98
CA ALA A 155 -10.05 3.39 7.95
C ALA A 155 -10.89 4.43 8.70
N ALA A 156 -11.69 5.24 7.98
CA ALA A 156 -12.56 6.24 8.56
C ALA A 156 -13.59 5.60 9.51
N ASN A 157 -14.17 4.47 9.10
CA ASN A 157 -15.13 3.74 9.91
C ASN A 157 -14.49 3.18 11.20
N VAL A 158 -13.32 2.53 11.10
CA VAL A 158 -12.60 2.03 12.27
C VAL A 158 -12.18 3.17 13.19
N ALA A 159 -11.77 4.32 12.66
CA ALA A 159 -11.43 5.49 13.47
C ALA A 159 -12.63 5.95 14.34
N ILE A 160 -13.82 6.03 13.74
CA ILE A 160 -15.04 6.42 14.47
C ILE A 160 -15.46 5.32 15.47
N GLN A 161 -15.33 4.04 15.14
CA GLN A 161 -15.58 2.93 16.07
C GLN A 161 -14.64 3.03 17.29
N TYR A 162 -13.35 3.28 17.06
CA TYR A 162 -12.37 3.43 18.14
C TYR A 162 -12.71 4.60 19.06
N ILE A 163 -13.00 5.79 18.50
CA ILE A 163 -13.39 6.98 19.27
C ILE A 163 -14.67 6.72 20.07
N ALA A 164 -15.68 6.07 19.46
CA ALA A 164 -16.90 5.68 20.13
C ALA A 164 -16.62 4.74 21.32
N LYS A 165 -15.74 3.75 21.15
CA LYS A 165 -15.33 2.84 22.23
C LYS A 165 -14.63 3.58 23.36
N GLU A 166 -13.73 4.53 23.07
CA GLU A 166 -13.07 5.37 24.09
C GLU A 166 -14.07 6.18 24.93
N TRP A 167 -15.16 6.64 24.32
CA TRP A 167 -16.18 7.47 24.98
C TRP A 167 -17.36 6.67 25.54
N GLY A 168 -17.35 5.33 25.40
CA GLY A 168 -18.35 4.46 25.99
C GLY A 168 -19.57 4.16 25.14
N GLY A 169 -19.49 4.39 23.81
CA GLY A 169 -20.48 4.01 22.83
C GLY A 169 -20.78 5.05 21.76
N PHE A 170 -21.45 4.62 20.68
CA PHE A 170 -21.81 5.51 19.57
C PHE A 170 -22.78 6.64 19.98
N ASP A 171 -23.60 6.41 20.99
CA ASP A 171 -24.52 7.44 21.54
C ASP A 171 -23.76 8.62 22.15
N LYS A 172 -22.52 8.43 22.59
CA LYS A 172 -21.65 9.47 23.14
C LYS A 172 -21.00 10.36 22.09
N LEU A 173 -21.11 9.99 20.82
CA LEU A 173 -20.63 10.83 19.71
C LEU A 173 -21.54 12.05 19.48
N LYS A 174 -22.82 11.96 19.85
CA LYS A 174 -23.78 13.03 19.61
C LYS A 174 -23.35 14.36 20.23
N GLY A 175 -23.25 15.40 19.38
CA GLY A 175 -22.85 16.74 19.75
C GLY A 175 -21.34 16.92 19.97
N LYS A 176 -20.54 15.90 19.76
CA LYS A 176 -19.07 15.97 19.72
C LYS A 176 -18.59 16.57 18.41
N LYS A 177 -17.39 17.16 18.42
CA LYS A 177 -16.74 17.70 17.24
C LYS A 177 -15.55 16.85 16.84
N ILE A 178 -15.55 16.34 15.61
CA ILE A 178 -14.45 15.56 15.06
C ILE A 178 -13.91 16.29 13.85
N ALA A 179 -12.66 16.75 13.92
CA ALA A 179 -11.99 17.38 12.80
C ALA A 179 -11.22 16.36 11.97
N LEU A 180 -11.18 16.54 10.66
CA LEU A 180 -10.29 15.86 9.74
C LEU A 180 -9.26 16.86 9.24
N LEU A 181 -8.02 16.78 9.70
CA LEU A 181 -6.89 17.51 9.15
C LEU A 181 -6.31 16.67 8.01
N TYR A 182 -6.50 17.12 6.77
CA TYR A 182 -6.21 16.29 5.61
C TYR A 182 -5.35 16.99 4.56
N HIS A 183 -4.51 16.22 3.90
CA HIS A 183 -3.75 16.65 2.73
C HIS A 183 -4.71 16.99 1.59
N ASP A 184 -4.67 18.25 1.10
CA ASP A 184 -5.59 18.69 0.04
C ASP A 184 -5.23 18.08 -1.33
N SER A 185 -5.57 16.83 -1.48
CA SER A 185 -5.35 16.00 -2.66
C SER A 185 -6.39 14.87 -2.72
N PRO A 186 -6.46 14.10 -3.79
CA PRO A 186 -7.32 12.91 -3.85
C PRO A 186 -7.17 11.99 -2.64
N TYR A 187 -5.94 11.81 -2.14
CA TYR A 187 -5.65 11.01 -0.94
C TYR A 187 -6.42 11.49 0.31
N GLY A 188 -6.23 12.76 0.66
CA GLY A 188 -6.80 13.29 1.90
C GLY A 188 -8.32 13.48 1.84
N LYS A 189 -8.89 13.54 0.64
CA LYS A 189 -10.35 13.69 0.40
C LYS A 189 -11.11 12.36 0.44
N GLU A 190 -10.44 11.23 0.25
CA GLU A 190 -11.07 9.91 0.24
C GLU A 190 -11.98 9.62 1.46
N PRO A 191 -11.58 9.88 2.72
CA PRO A 191 -12.41 9.53 3.87
C PRO A 191 -13.64 10.42 4.07
N ILE A 192 -13.74 11.56 3.38
CA ILE A 192 -14.75 12.59 3.66
C ILE A 192 -16.17 12.02 3.54
N ALA A 193 -16.48 11.33 2.44
CA ALA A 193 -17.81 10.77 2.21
C ALA A 193 -18.26 9.80 3.33
N ALA A 194 -17.35 8.93 3.79
CA ALA A 194 -17.63 8.01 4.88
C ALA A 194 -17.81 8.74 6.22
N LEU A 195 -16.96 9.76 6.51
CA LEU A 195 -17.05 10.56 7.73
C LEU A 195 -18.33 11.38 7.77
N GLU A 196 -18.77 11.95 6.65
CA GLU A 196 -20.05 12.66 6.53
C GLU A 196 -21.24 11.72 6.73
N ALA A 197 -21.22 10.52 6.16
CA ALA A 197 -22.28 9.53 6.36
C ALA A 197 -22.40 9.14 7.84
N MET A 198 -21.26 8.90 8.50
CA MET A 198 -21.24 8.58 9.93
C MET A 198 -21.60 9.78 10.82
N SER A 199 -21.22 11.00 10.45
CA SER A 199 -21.64 12.24 11.14
C SER A 199 -23.18 12.35 11.16
N LYS A 200 -23.81 12.14 10.02
CA LYS A 200 -25.27 12.13 9.92
C LYS A 200 -25.91 11.00 10.75
N LYS A 201 -25.30 9.81 10.75
CA LYS A 201 -25.81 8.63 11.49
C LYS A 201 -25.69 8.78 13.00
N TYR A 202 -24.56 9.29 13.48
CA TYR A 202 -24.23 9.31 14.91
C TYR A 202 -24.33 10.69 15.57
N GLY A 203 -24.59 11.76 14.79
CA GLY A 203 -24.87 13.10 15.27
C GLY A 203 -23.67 13.88 15.81
N TYR A 204 -22.46 13.54 15.40
CA TYR A 204 -21.29 14.38 15.67
C TYR A 204 -21.13 15.47 14.60
N GLU A 205 -20.54 16.61 14.98
CA GLU A 205 -20.17 17.68 14.05
C GLU A 205 -18.87 17.31 13.35
N PHE A 206 -18.88 17.26 12.01
CA PHE A 206 -17.70 16.93 11.20
C PHE A 206 -17.07 18.22 10.66
N LEU A 207 -15.76 18.39 10.89
CA LEU A 207 -14.99 19.59 10.52
C LEU A 207 -13.84 19.22 9.57
N PRO A 208 -14.01 19.26 8.26
CA PRO A 208 -12.92 19.04 7.31
C PRO A 208 -12.01 20.27 7.23
N ILE A 209 -10.70 20.08 7.45
CA ILE A 209 -9.68 21.14 7.46
C ILE A 209 -8.58 20.76 6.46
N PRO A 210 -8.57 21.35 5.25
CA PRO A 210 -7.57 21.07 4.24
C PRO A 210 -6.21 21.69 4.57
N VAL A 211 -5.15 20.95 4.24
CA VAL A 211 -3.77 21.43 4.29
C VAL A 211 -3.19 21.37 2.88
N PRO A 212 -2.84 22.52 2.27
CA PRO A 212 -2.23 22.54 0.94
C PRO A 212 -0.91 21.75 0.89
N ALA A 213 -0.68 21.06 -0.23
CA ALA A 213 0.57 20.33 -0.45
C ALA A 213 1.79 21.27 -0.41
N PRO A 214 2.94 20.82 0.10
CA PRO A 214 3.23 19.52 0.68
C PRO A 214 2.83 19.37 2.16
N GLY A 215 2.25 20.39 2.77
CA GLY A 215 1.73 20.33 4.13
C GLY A 215 2.72 20.69 5.24
N SER A 216 3.85 21.29 4.92
CA SER A 216 4.82 21.76 5.92
C SER A 216 4.33 22.97 6.74
N GLU A 217 3.50 23.82 6.13
CA GLU A 217 2.95 25.03 6.74
C GLU A 217 1.51 24.80 7.20
N GLN A 218 1.29 24.71 8.52
CA GLN A 218 -0.01 24.34 9.10
C GLN A 218 -0.47 25.27 10.24
N LYS A 219 0.23 26.37 10.50
CA LYS A 219 -0.10 27.28 11.61
C LYS A 219 -1.55 27.78 11.57
N SER A 220 -2.05 28.12 10.36
CA SER A 220 -3.44 28.59 10.20
C SER A 220 -4.46 27.51 10.53
N GLN A 221 -4.24 26.26 10.13
CA GLN A 221 -5.11 25.14 10.42
C GLN A 221 -5.13 24.82 11.92
N TRP A 222 -3.96 24.87 12.59
CA TRP A 222 -3.89 24.64 14.03
C TRP A 222 -4.46 25.81 14.85
N LEU A 223 -4.39 27.05 14.37
CA LEU A 223 -5.15 28.16 14.95
C LEU A 223 -6.66 27.94 14.80
N GLN A 224 -7.13 27.46 13.66
CA GLN A 224 -8.54 27.09 13.44
C GLN A 224 -8.96 25.96 14.40
N ILE A 225 -8.16 24.88 14.52
CA ILE A 225 -8.41 23.79 15.48
C ILE A 225 -8.50 24.33 16.91
N ARG A 226 -7.58 25.22 17.31
CA ARG A 226 -7.63 25.87 18.63
C ARG A 226 -8.89 26.70 18.86
N GLN A 227 -9.40 27.38 17.84
CA GLN A 227 -10.63 28.18 17.91
C GLN A 227 -11.87 27.29 17.95
N GLN A 228 -11.95 26.28 17.08
CA GLN A 228 -13.09 25.38 16.94
C GLN A 228 -13.17 24.35 18.08
N ARG A 229 -12.05 24.05 18.73
CA ARG A 229 -11.92 23.10 19.87
C ARG A 229 -12.57 21.75 19.57
N PRO A 230 -12.17 21.05 18.48
CA PRO A 230 -12.70 19.72 18.25
C PRO A 230 -12.32 18.78 19.40
N ASP A 231 -13.24 17.86 19.74
CA ASP A 231 -13.00 16.83 20.75
C ASP A 231 -11.98 15.80 20.27
N TYR A 232 -11.84 15.62 18.94
CA TYR A 232 -10.90 14.72 18.33
C TYR A 232 -10.41 15.25 16.98
N VAL A 233 -9.15 14.96 16.62
CA VAL A 233 -8.55 15.29 15.32
C VAL A 233 -8.12 13.99 14.64
N LEU A 234 -8.69 13.72 13.48
CA LEU A 234 -8.21 12.69 12.55
C LEU A 234 -7.15 13.31 11.64
N LEU A 235 -6.01 12.64 11.47
CA LEU A 235 -4.94 13.09 10.57
C LEU A 235 -4.85 12.20 9.34
N TRP A 236 -5.11 12.78 8.16
CA TRP A 236 -4.91 12.18 6.84
C TRP A 236 -3.80 12.93 6.11
N GLY A 237 -2.58 12.79 6.60
CA GLY A 237 -1.38 13.42 6.09
C GLY A 237 -0.38 12.41 5.51
N TRP A 238 0.63 12.93 4.81
CA TRP A 238 1.71 12.14 4.27
C TRP A 238 3.01 12.95 4.20
N GLY A 239 4.16 12.29 4.36
CA GLY A 239 5.47 12.93 4.31
C GLY A 239 5.63 14.02 5.37
N VAL A 240 6.20 15.14 5.00
CA VAL A 240 6.47 16.28 5.93
C VAL A 240 5.21 16.82 6.60
N MET A 241 4.04 16.61 6.02
CA MET A 241 2.77 17.04 6.63
C MET A 241 2.54 16.39 7.99
N ASN A 242 2.89 15.11 8.15
CA ASN A 242 2.63 14.37 9.38
C ASN A 242 3.44 14.92 10.56
N SER A 243 4.75 15.04 10.40
CA SER A 243 5.62 15.57 11.44
C SER A 243 5.31 17.03 11.78
N ALA A 244 4.94 17.83 10.77
CA ALA A 244 4.47 19.20 10.98
C ALA A 244 3.16 19.23 11.80
N ALA A 245 2.17 18.36 11.48
CA ALA A 245 0.91 18.27 12.21
C ALA A 245 1.12 17.92 13.68
N VAL A 246 1.94 16.89 13.96
CA VAL A 246 2.24 16.45 15.32
C VAL A 246 2.98 17.54 16.10
N SER A 247 3.93 18.24 15.47
CA SER A 247 4.67 19.34 16.07
C SER A 247 3.77 20.53 16.38
N GLU A 248 2.93 20.95 15.45
CA GLU A 248 2.02 22.09 15.63
C GLU A 248 0.92 21.81 16.67
N ALA A 249 0.43 20.58 16.75
CA ALA A 249 -0.45 20.15 17.82
C ALA A 249 0.18 20.40 19.20
N GLY A 250 1.49 20.08 19.33
CA GLY A 250 2.27 20.40 20.52
C GLY A 250 2.39 21.90 20.79
N ASN A 251 2.62 22.70 19.76
CA ASN A 251 2.78 24.14 19.86
C ASN A 251 1.50 24.85 20.37
N VAL A 252 0.31 24.33 20.01
CA VAL A 252 -0.97 24.85 20.47
C VAL A 252 -1.52 24.12 21.70
N ASN A 253 -0.76 23.22 22.30
CA ASN A 253 -1.14 22.36 23.44
C ASN A 253 -2.42 21.55 23.19
N TYR A 254 -2.65 21.08 21.96
CA TYR A 254 -3.73 20.14 21.68
C TYR A 254 -3.35 18.74 22.23
N PRO A 255 -4.25 18.02 22.94
CA PRO A 255 -3.92 16.71 23.50
C PRO A 255 -3.66 15.68 22.39
N ARG A 256 -2.43 15.10 22.36
CA ARG A 256 -2.07 14.08 21.34
C ARG A 256 -2.87 12.81 21.49
N GLU A 257 -3.37 12.51 22.69
CA GLU A 257 -4.26 11.37 22.98
C GLU A 257 -5.61 11.50 22.24
N HIS A 258 -5.95 12.72 21.81
CA HIS A 258 -7.15 13.00 20.98
C HIS A 258 -6.80 13.21 19.50
N MET A 259 -5.63 12.73 19.06
CA MET A 259 -5.25 12.67 17.66
C MET A 259 -5.12 11.23 17.22
N LEU A 260 -5.72 10.90 16.06
CA LEU A 260 -5.64 9.59 15.44
C LEU A 260 -5.29 9.73 13.96
N GLY A 261 -4.08 9.32 13.60
CA GLY A 261 -3.66 9.23 12.20
C GLY A 261 -4.22 8.02 11.51
N VAL A 262 -4.47 8.12 10.20
CA VAL A 262 -4.64 6.95 9.36
C VAL A 262 -3.33 6.15 9.34
N TRP A 263 -3.34 4.91 8.91
CA TRP A 263 -2.14 4.06 8.87
C TRP A 263 -0.96 4.62 8.06
N TRP A 264 -1.16 5.64 7.20
CA TRP A 264 -0.11 6.38 6.49
C TRP A 264 0.42 7.59 7.28
N SER A 265 -0.12 7.85 8.45
CA SER A 265 0.29 8.93 9.36
C SER A 265 0.73 8.37 10.72
N GLY A 266 1.29 7.17 10.77
CA GLY A 266 1.64 6.47 12.00
C GLY A 266 2.95 5.69 11.89
N ALA A 267 4.03 6.37 11.49
CA ALA A 267 5.35 5.79 11.37
C ALA A 267 6.40 6.65 12.08
N GLU A 268 7.61 6.14 12.21
CA GLU A 268 8.73 6.80 12.89
C GLU A 268 9.06 8.18 12.29
N PRO A 269 9.08 8.38 10.94
CA PRO A 269 9.31 9.72 10.35
C PRO A 269 8.25 10.75 10.73
N ASP A 270 7.06 10.31 11.12
CA ASP A 270 5.94 11.20 11.47
C ASP A 270 6.08 11.78 12.87
N VAL A 271 6.75 11.07 13.78
CA VAL A 271 6.78 11.37 15.21
C VAL A 271 8.18 11.79 15.72
N LEU A 272 9.24 11.21 15.17
CA LEU A 272 10.61 11.51 15.62
C LEU A 272 10.99 12.98 15.50
N PRO A 273 10.66 13.71 14.41
CA PRO A 273 10.98 15.14 14.30
C PRO A 273 10.27 16.02 15.31
N ALA A 274 9.11 15.58 15.84
CA ALA A 274 8.35 16.31 16.85
C ALA A 274 8.88 16.08 18.29
N GLY A 275 9.76 15.10 18.50
CA GLY A 275 10.34 14.77 19.81
C GLY A 275 9.27 14.49 20.86
N ASP A 276 9.43 15.06 22.05
CA ASP A 276 8.49 14.84 23.17
C ASP A 276 7.06 15.31 22.88
N LYS A 277 6.88 16.22 21.90
CA LYS A 277 5.55 16.68 21.49
C LYS A 277 4.72 15.58 20.83
N ALA A 278 5.35 14.51 20.35
CA ALA A 278 4.65 13.40 19.73
C ALA A 278 4.08 12.39 20.72
N LYS A 279 4.54 12.40 21.98
CA LYS A 279 4.09 11.44 22.98
C LYS A 279 2.57 11.51 23.18
N GLY A 280 1.93 10.34 23.11
CA GLY A 280 0.47 10.20 23.22
C GLY A 280 -0.25 10.16 21.87
N TYR A 281 0.41 10.55 20.75
CA TYR A 281 -0.17 10.48 19.42
C TYR A 281 -0.53 9.04 19.05
N LYS A 282 -1.71 8.86 18.45
CA LYS A 282 -2.26 7.56 18.03
C LYS A 282 -2.32 7.44 16.52
N ALA A 283 -2.26 6.20 16.03
CA ALA A 283 -2.48 5.91 14.62
C ALA A 283 -3.16 4.56 14.41
N LEU A 284 -3.93 4.45 13.32
CA LEU A 284 -4.43 3.19 12.81
C LEU A 284 -3.30 2.38 12.19
N MET A 285 -3.43 1.06 12.18
CA MET A 285 -2.49 0.16 11.52
C MET A 285 -3.17 -1.04 10.89
N LEU A 286 -2.63 -1.44 9.74
CA LEU A 286 -3.03 -2.65 8.99
C LEU A 286 -2.20 -3.88 9.40
N GLN A 287 -1.05 -3.67 10.03
CA GLN A 287 -0.10 -4.69 10.46
C GLN A 287 0.38 -4.41 11.89
N HIS A 288 1.22 -5.27 12.44
CA HIS A 288 1.95 -4.94 13.68
C HIS A 288 2.83 -3.69 13.44
N PRO A 289 2.91 -2.73 14.38
CA PRO A 289 3.59 -1.45 14.14
C PRO A 289 5.03 -1.63 13.70
N ALA A 290 5.88 -1.92 14.59
CA ALA A 290 7.29 -2.11 14.34
C ALA A 290 7.76 -3.41 15.01
N GLY A 291 8.96 -3.85 14.70
CA GLY A 291 9.55 -5.06 15.26
C GLY A 291 10.17 -5.96 14.21
N LYS A 292 10.98 -6.89 14.69
CA LYS A 292 11.64 -7.88 13.86
C LYS A 292 10.89 -9.21 13.93
N PHE A 293 10.50 -9.71 12.78
CA PHE A 293 9.80 -10.98 12.57
C PHE A 293 10.72 -11.99 11.90
N ALA A 294 10.27 -13.21 11.67
CA ALA A 294 11.12 -14.26 11.13
C ALA A 294 11.72 -13.89 9.74
N VAL A 295 10.95 -13.19 8.90
CA VAL A 295 11.42 -12.71 7.58
C VAL A 295 12.67 -11.83 7.67
N HIS A 296 12.85 -11.06 8.75
CA HIS A 296 14.04 -10.21 8.92
C HIS A 296 15.34 -10.99 9.06
N LYS A 297 15.30 -12.25 9.51
CA LYS A 297 16.49 -13.11 9.56
C LYS A 297 16.99 -13.42 8.14
N ASP A 298 16.06 -13.66 7.21
CA ASP A 298 16.40 -13.89 5.81
C ASP A 298 16.83 -12.59 5.13
N ILE A 299 16.14 -11.47 5.39
CA ILE A 299 16.54 -10.13 4.91
C ILE A 299 17.97 -9.83 5.38
N ASP A 300 18.28 -10.02 6.67
CA ASP A 300 19.64 -9.80 7.18
C ASP A 300 20.66 -10.69 6.45
N LYS A 301 20.40 -11.98 6.40
CA LYS A 301 21.32 -12.97 5.82
C LYS A 301 21.60 -12.75 4.33
N PHE A 302 20.56 -12.49 3.54
CA PHE A 302 20.66 -12.49 2.07
C PHE A 302 20.80 -11.10 1.45
N VAL A 303 20.51 -10.03 2.21
CA VAL A 303 20.49 -8.66 1.70
C VAL A 303 21.36 -7.73 2.53
N VAL A 304 21.01 -7.50 3.81
CA VAL A 304 21.68 -6.49 4.67
C VAL A 304 23.13 -6.85 4.92
N SER A 305 23.42 -8.06 5.42
CA SER A 305 24.79 -8.53 5.67
C SER A 305 25.62 -8.71 4.39
N GLN A 306 24.96 -8.69 3.21
CA GLN A 306 25.64 -8.73 1.90
C GLN A 306 25.88 -7.31 1.33
N GLY A 307 25.54 -6.25 2.06
CA GLY A 307 25.69 -4.87 1.61
C GLY A 307 24.79 -4.50 0.42
N LYS A 308 23.66 -5.19 0.23
CA LYS A 308 22.74 -4.99 -0.89
C LYS A 308 21.52 -4.14 -0.54
N SER A 309 21.25 -3.95 0.75
CA SER A 309 20.16 -3.08 1.21
C SER A 309 20.54 -1.60 1.06
N LEU A 310 19.54 -0.77 0.72
CA LEU A 310 19.64 0.69 0.77
C LEU A 310 19.16 1.22 2.12
N ALA A 311 18.44 0.43 2.91
CA ALA A 311 17.97 0.80 4.23
C ALA A 311 19.13 0.91 5.22
N LYS A 312 19.04 1.88 6.13
CA LYS A 312 19.94 1.93 7.28
C LYS A 312 19.58 0.81 8.26
N PRO A 313 20.55 0.27 9.00
CA PRO A 313 20.29 -0.85 9.93
C PRO A 313 19.18 -0.55 10.95
N GLU A 314 19.05 0.69 11.41
CA GLU A 314 18.03 1.14 12.35
C GLU A 314 16.63 1.27 11.73
N GLU A 315 16.52 1.35 10.41
CA GLU A 315 15.24 1.43 9.69
C GLU A 315 14.62 0.06 9.45
N VAL A 316 15.45 -1.00 9.46
CA VAL A 316 15.00 -2.39 9.27
C VAL A 316 14.12 -2.83 10.44
N GLY A 317 12.86 -3.08 10.15
CA GLY A 317 11.85 -3.43 11.17
C GLY A 317 10.98 -2.26 11.62
N GLN A 318 11.20 -1.04 11.13
CA GLN A 318 10.29 0.10 11.33
C GLN A 318 8.98 -0.09 10.54
N VAL A 319 7.97 0.71 10.89
CA VAL A 319 6.61 0.58 10.34
C VAL A 319 6.58 0.56 8.83
N LEU A 320 7.20 1.54 8.16
CA LEU A 320 7.12 1.67 6.71
C LEU A 320 8.02 0.66 5.98
N TYR A 321 9.17 0.32 6.54
CA TYR A 321 10.00 -0.75 6.02
C TYR A 321 9.25 -2.08 6.00
N ASN A 322 8.62 -2.45 7.12
CA ASN A 322 7.80 -3.66 7.23
C ASN A 322 6.62 -3.63 6.25
N ARG A 323 6.04 -2.45 6.03
CA ARG A 323 4.95 -2.28 5.05
C ARG A 323 5.42 -2.48 3.61
N GLY A 324 6.63 -2.06 3.29
CA GLY A 324 7.30 -2.36 2.02
C GLY A 324 7.50 -3.87 1.80
N LEU A 325 7.97 -4.58 2.84
CA LEU A 325 8.06 -6.05 2.80
C LEU A 325 6.70 -6.70 2.50
N ILE A 326 5.64 -6.27 3.20
CA ILE A 326 4.29 -6.80 3.02
C ILE A 326 3.78 -6.54 1.59
N ASN A 327 3.98 -5.33 1.07
CA ASN A 327 3.54 -4.98 -0.28
C ASN A 327 4.16 -5.90 -1.35
N SER A 328 5.47 -6.12 -1.29
CA SER A 328 6.16 -7.01 -2.21
C SER A 328 5.79 -8.49 -1.98
N MET A 329 5.58 -8.90 -0.73
CA MET A 329 5.09 -10.24 -0.40
C MET A 329 3.72 -10.50 -1.03
N LEU A 330 2.77 -9.58 -0.90
CA LEU A 330 1.43 -9.72 -1.49
C LEU A 330 1.49 -9.82 -3.02
N GLY A 331 2.27 -8.97 -3.68
CA GLY A 331 2.45 -9.02 -5.13
C GLY A 331 3.10 -10.31 -5.60
N THR A 332 4.15 -10.78 -4.93
CA THR A 332 4.85 -12.02 -5.30
C THR A 332 4.05 -13.28 -5.00
N GLU A 333 3.25 -13.31 -3.93
CA GLU A 333 2.33 -14.42 -3.66
C GLU A 333 1.15 -14.45 -4.65
N SER A 334 0.70 -13.29 -5.15
CA SER A 334 -0.28 -13.23 -6.24
C SER A 334 0.28 -13.83 -7.53
N ILE A 335 1.54 -13.54 -7.87
CA ILE A 335 2.24 -14.17 -9.00
C ILE A 335 2.39 -15.68 -8.76
N ARG A 336 2.75 -16.11 -7.54
CA ARG A 336 2.88 -17.53 -7.18
C ARG A 336 1.55 -18.27 -7.32
N THR A 337 0.44 -17.64 -6.92
CA THR A 337 -0.91 -18.17 -7.10
C THR A 337 -1.24 -18.35 -8.58
N ALA A 338 -0.91 -17.36 -9.43
CA ALA A 338 -1.04 -17.48 -10.87
C ALA A 338 -0.17 -18.61 -11.45
N MET A 339 1.07 -18.75 -11.02
CA MET A 339 1.98 -19.83 -11.44
C MET A 339 1.45 -21.22 -11.09
N ALA A 340 0.74 -21.37 -9.98
CA ALA A 340 0.09 -22.64 -9.63
C ALA A 340 -0.98 -23.05 -10.65
N LYS A 341 -1.66 -22.10 -11.27
CA LYS A 341 -2.66 -22.33 -12.33
C LYS A 341 -2.06 -22.46 -13.71
N PHE A 342 -1.13 -21.57 -14.08
CA PHE A 342 -0.65 -21.40 -15.45
C PHE A 342 0.75 -21.96 -15.69
N GLY A 343 1.37 -22.60 -14.69
CA GLY A 343 2.72 -23.19 -14.73
C GLY A 343 3.82 -22.21 -14.32
N ASN A 344 4.97 -22.74 -13.91
CA ASN A 344 6.13 -21.97 -13.43
C ASN A 344 6.85 -21.28 -14.60
N LYS A 345 6.40 -20.12 -14.95
CA LYS A 345 6.92 -19.25 -16.02
C LYS A 345 6.56 -17.80 -15.73
N PRO A 346 7.15 -16.81 -16.41
CA PRO A 346 6.71 -15.41 -16.27
C PRO A 346 5.21 -15.27 -16.59
N MET A 347 4.49 -14.55 -15.71
CA MET A 347 3.05 -14.31 -15.83
C MET A 347 2.79 -12.98 -16.54
N THR A 348 1.75 -12.94 -17.39
CA THR A 348 1.19 -11.69 -17.90
C THR A 348 0.39 -10.98 -16.82
N GLY A 349 0.15 -9.66 -16.96
CA GLY A 349 -0.70 -8.93 -16.01
C GLY A 349 -2.10 -9.52 -15.87
N GLU A 350 -2.69 -10.07 -16.94
CA GLU A 350 -4.00 -10.75 -16.90
C GLU A 350 -3.96 -12.02 -16.04
N GLN A 351 -2.88 -12.81 -16.13
CA GLN A 351 -2.68 -13.99 -15.29
C GLN A 351 -2.43 -13.57 -13.82
N VAL A 352 -1.69 -12.47 -13.60
CA VAL A 352 -1.47 -11.94 -12.25
C VAL A 352 -2.78 -11.42 -11.66
N ARG A 353 -3.64 -10.74 -12.43
CA ARG A 353 -4.98 -10.37 -11.99
C ARG A 353 -5.75 -11.57 -11.45
N TRP A 354 -5.77 -12.67 -12.22
CA TRP A 354 -6.38 -13.92 -11.78
C TRP A 354 -5.75 -14.39 -10.45
N GLY A 355 -4.43 -14.34 -10.34
CA GLY A 355 -3.72 -14.73 -9.12
C GLY A 355 -4.05 -13.86 -7.91
N ILE A 356 -4.30 -12.55 -8.10
CA ILE A 356 -4.73 -11.66 -7.01
C ILE A 356 -6.15 -12.02 -6.56
N GLU A 357 -7.09 -12.20 -7.49
CA GLU A 357 -8.49 -12.55 -7.20
C GLU A 357 -8.64 -13.94 -6.55
N HIS A 358 -7.61 -14.81 -6.65
CA HIS A 358 -7.57 -16.13 -6.04
C HIS A 358 -6.55 -16.22 -4.90
N LEU A 359 -6.08 -15.09 -4.39
CA LEU A 359 -5.13 -15.06 -3.29
C LEU A 359 -5.82 -15.51 -1.99
N ASP A 360 -5.31 -16.60 -1.41
CA ASP A 360 -5.75 -17.14 -0.11
C ASP A 360 -4.50 -17.44 0.73
N LEU A 361 -4.06 -16.46 1.50
CA LEU A 361 -2.92 -16.58 2.42
C LEU A 361 -3.41 -17.02 3.79
N SER A 362 -3.38 -18.31 4.04
CA SER A 362 -3.69 -18.89 5.36
C SER A 362 -2.65 -18.46 6.42
N ALA A 363 -2.99 -18.62 7.70
CA ALA A 363 -2.05 -18.38 8.80
C ALA A 363 -0.76 -19.21 8.65
N ASP A 364 -0.87 -20.47 8.21
CA ASP A 364 0.28 -21.34 7.98
C ASP A 364 1.18 -20.81 6.83
N ARG A 365 0.56 -20.28 5.76
CA ARG A 365 1.32 -19.68 4.67
C ARG A 365 2.06 -18.42 5.12
N ILE A 366 1.38 -17.54 5.86
CA ILE A 366 1.98 -16.34 6.45
C ILE A 366 3.16 -16.69 7.36
N LYS A 367 3.02 -17.74 8.18
CA LYS A 367 4.10 -18.27 9.02
C LYS A 367 5.27 -18.78 8.20
N GLN A 368 5.02 -19.57 7.15
CA GLN A 368 6.07 -20.08 6.23
C GLN A 368 6.85 -18.94 5.56
N LEU A 369 6.17 -17.82 5.23
CA LEU A 369 6.77 -16.62 4.66
C LEU A 369 7.55 -15.79 5.68
N GLY A 370 7.44 -16.09 6.97
CA GLY A 370 8.11 -15.37 8.06
C GLY A 370 7.37 -14.14 8.55
N PHE A 371 6.07 -13.97 8.20
CA PHE A 371 5.24 -12.83 8.56
C PHE A 371 4.29 -13.10 9.73
N GLU A 372 4.42 -14.25 10.42
CA GLU A 372 3.62 -14.57 11.61
C GLU A 372 3.72 -13.44 12.66
N GLY A 373 2.58 -12.97 13.15
CA GLY A 373 2.48 -11.85 14.09
C GLY A 373 2.59 -10.46 13.45
N MET A 374 3.09 -10.33 12.22
CA MET A 374 3.13 -9.06 11.49
C MET A 374 1.78 -8.74 10.85
N ILE A 375 1.18 -9.69 10.14
CA ILE A 375 -0.14 -9.59 9.51
C ILE A 375 -0.97 -10.85 9.78
N GLY A 376 -2.29 -10.74 9.58
CA GLY A 376 -3.22 -11.87 9.63
C GLY A 376 -3.47 -12.50 8.25
N PRO A 377 -4.27 -13.59 8.19
CA PRO A 377 -4.70 -14.22 6.96
C PRO A 377 -5.41 -13.26 6.01
N ILE A 378 -5.25 -13.49 4.70
CA ILE A 378 -5.80 -12.62 3.64
C ILE A 378 -6.46 -13.51 2.61
N LYS A 379 -7.70 -13.18 2.25
CA LYS A 379 -8.43 -13.85 1.18
C LYS A 379 -9.12 -12.82 0.31
N LEU A 380 -8.93 -12.94 -0.99
CA LEU A 380 -9.54 -12.09 -2.01
C LEU A 380 -10.45 -12.91 -2.92
N SER A 381 -11.26 -12.21 -3.69
CA SER A 381 -12.12 -12.80 -4.72
C SER A 381 -12.39 -11.79 -5.83
N CYS A 382 -12.98 -12.22 -6.93
CA CYS A 382 -13.49 -11.33 -7.96
C CYS A 382 -14.42 -10.23 -7.42
N ALA A 383 -15.27 -10.56 -6.44
CA ALA A 383 -16.23 -9.61 -5.87
C ALA A 383 -15.64 -8.71 -4.77
N ASP A 384 -14.58 -9.15 -4.10
CA ASP A 384 -13.98 -8.44 -2.97
C ASP A 384 -12.46 -8.30 -3.16
N HIS A 385 -12.04 -7.11 -3.56
CA HIS A 385 -10.64 -6.78 -3.76
C HIS A 385 -9.96 -6.19 -2.51
N GLU A 386 -10.69 -5.98 -1.40
CA GLU A 386 -10.15 -5.43 -0.15
C GLU A 386 -9.66 -6.52 0.81
N GLY A 387 -10.46 -7.56 1.00
CA GLY A 387 -10.11 -8.72 1.85
C GLY A 387 -10.38 -8.47 3.33
N THR A 388 -9.35 -8.41 4.17
CA THR A 388 -9.48 -8.51 5.65
C THR A 388 -10.19 -7.38 6.35
N ARG A 389 -10.11 -6.14 5.89
CA ARG A 389 -10.76 -4.94 6.50
C ARG A 389 -10.46 -4.74 7.97
N LEU A 390 -9.32 -5.26 8.44
CA LEU A 390 -8.92 -5.20 9.84
C LEU A 390 -7.98 -4.03 10.08
N SER A 391 -8.23 -3.30 11.15
CA SER A 391 -7.30 -2.30 11.65
C SER A 391 -7.33 -2.25 13.17
N ARG A 392 -6.24 -1.79 13.76
CA ARG A 392 -6.15 -1.53 15.21
C ARG A 392 -5.40 -0.26 15.48
N VAL A 393 -5.41 0.18 16.73
CA VAL A 393 -4.79 1.43 17.14
C VAL A 393 -3.53 1.18 17.94
N HIS A 394 -2.49 1.98 17.68
CA HIS A 394 -1.35 2.09 18.54
C HIS A 394 -1.03 3.54 18.87
N GLN A 395 -0.23 3.71 19.91
CA GLN A 395 0.13 4.98 20.49
C GLN A 395 1.64 5.10 20.58
N TRP A 396 2.15 6.26 20.23
CA TRP A 396 3.55 6.61 20.44
C TRP A 396 3.82 6.95 21.91
N ASP A 397 4.69 6.19 22.57
CA ASP A 397 5.01 6.40 23.99
C ASP A 397 6.17 7.40 24.20
N GLY A 398 6.72 7.95 23.13
CA GLY A 398 7.91 8.80 23.10
C GLY A 398 9.16 8.07 22.59
N LYS A 399 9.11 6.75 22.46
CA LYS A 399 10.23 5.91 22.02
C LYS A 399 9.84 4.89 20.95
N GLU A 400 8.69 4.27 21.14
CA GLU A 400 8.19 3.22 20.24
C GLU A 400 6.66 3.20 20.18
N TRP A 401 6.13 2.57 19.14
CA TRP A 401 4.70 2.36 18.96
C TRP A 401 4.21 1.19 19.82
N LYS A 402 3.20 1.44 20.67
CA LYS A 402 2.54 0.44 21.53
C LYS A 402 1.15 0.15 21.02
N VAL A 403 0.83 -1.12 20.84
CA VAL A 403 -0.55 -1.55 20.55
C VAL A 403 -1.43 -1.25 21.77
N ILE A 404 -2.52 -0.51 21.56
CA ILE A 404 -3.44 -0.07 22.63
C ILE A 404 -4.88 -0.52 22.41
N SER A 405 -5.18 -1.24 21.34
CA SER A 405 -6.52 -1.76 21.08
C SER A 405 -6.49 -3.18 20.53
N ASP A 406 -7.63 -3.85 20.63
CA ASP A 406 -7.95 -5.02 19.82
C ASP A 406 -8.11 -4.63 18.34
N TRP A 407 -8.28 -5.62 17.48
CA TRP A 407 -8.64 -5.42 16.10
C TRP A 407 -10.10 -4.96 15.96
N PHE A 408 -10.31 -4.00 15.09
CA PHE A 408 -11.61 -3.57 14.60
C PHE A 408 -11.80 -4.03 13.17
N THR A 409 -13.03 -4.35 12.81
CA THR A 409 -13.43 -4.67 11.44
C THR A 409 -14.27 -3.53 10.89
N GLY A 410 -14.09 -3.18 9.64
CA GLY A 410 -14.97 -2.22 8.97
C GLY A 410 -16.44 -2.66 8.99
N ASP A 411 -17.35 -1.73 9.30
CA ASP A 411 -18.80 -1.98 9.33
C ASP A 411 -19.39 -1.84 7.93
N ASP A 412 -19.66 -2.98 7.31
CA ASP A 412 -20.23 -3.03 5.96
C ASP A 412 -21.63 -2.39 5.86
N SER A 413 -22.37 -2.26 6.97
CA SER A 413 -23.66 -1.55 6.95
C SER A 413 -23.52 -0.06 6.60
N ILE A 414 -22.31 0.50 6.73
CA ILE A 414 -21.97 1.87 6.40
C ILE A 414 -21.19 1.95 5.08
N ILE A 415 -20.21 1.06 4.91
CA ILE A 415 -19.26 1.14 3.81
C ILE A 415 -19.86 0.60 2.51
N GLU A 416 -20.56 -0.53 2.56
CA GLU A 416 -21.09 -1.20 1.37
C GLU A 416 -22.06 -0.34 0.54
N PRO A 417 -23.00 0.42 1.16
CA PRO A 417 -23.85 1.34 0.40
C PRO A 417 -23.07 2.44 -0.34
N LEU A 418 -21.97 2.92 0.25
CA LEU A 418 -21.10 3.93 -0.38
C LEU A 418 -20.33 3.29 -1.56
N VAL A 419 -19.77 2.09 -1.36
CA VAL A 419 -19.05 1.37 -2.42
C VAL A 419 -19.97 1.15 -3.61
N LYS A 420 -21.15 0.56 -3.39
CA LYS A 420 -22.10 0.28 -4.47
C LYS A 420 -22.52 1.53 -5.21
N SER A 421 -22.96 2.56 -4.50
CA SER A 421 -23.44 3.78 -5.15
C SER A 421 -22.38 4.48 -5.98
N THR A 422 -21.12 4.49 -5.52
CA THR A 422 -20.02 5.13 -6.26
C THR A 422 -19.50 4.25 -7.39
N ALA A 423 -19.43 2.94 -7.20
CA ALA A 423 -19.04 1.99 -8.24
C ALA A 423 -20.07 1.99 -9.40
N GLU A 424 -21.37 1.93 -9.09
CA GLU A 424 -22.45 2.04 -10.08
C GLU A 424 -22.40 3.36 -10.86
N ALA A 425 -22.17 4.49 -10.14
CA ALA A 425 -22.04 5.80 -10.76
C ALA A 425 -20.83 5.85 -11.72
N TYR A 426 -19.69 5.29 -11.30
CA TYR A 426 -18.49 5.19 -12.12
C TYR A 426 -18.70 4.27 -13.34
N ALA A 427 -19.31 3.10 -13.12
CA ALA A 427 -19.62 2.18 -14.22
C ALA A 427 -20.51 2.83 -15.27
N LYS A 428 -21.54 3.56 -14.84
CA LYS A 428 -22.42 4.31 -15.75
C LYS A 428 -21.69 5.40 -16.51
N GLU A 429 -20.87 6.21 -15.80
CA GLU A 429 -20.08 7.30 -16.43
C GLU A 429 -19.11 6.76 -17.48
N LYS A 430 -18.38 5.68 -17.15
CA LYS A 430 -17.34 5.09 -18.01
C LYS A 430 -17.88 4.02 -18.95
N LYS A 431 -19.19 3.73 -18.91
CA LYS A 431 -19.85 2.69 -19.74
C LYS A 431 -19.20 1.31 -19.54
N ILE A 432 -18.87 0.98 -18.29
CA ILE A 432 -18.31 -0.31 -17.90
C ILE A 432 -19.47 -1.30 -17.74
N THR A 433 -19.36 -2.48 -18.35
CA THR A 433 -20.23 -3.61 -18.05
C THR A 433 -19.71 -4.32 -16.82
N GLU A 434 -20.51 -4.43 -15.78
CA GLU A 434 -20.16 -5.15 -14.56
C GLU A 434 -19.90 -6.63 -14.86
N ARG A 435 -18.88 -7.19 -14.23
CA ARG A 435 -18.53 -8.60 -14.32
C ARG A 435 -19.47 -9.43 -13.45
N ASP A 436 -19.83 -10.61 -13.94
CA ASP A 436 -20.57 -11.60 -13.13
C ASP A 436 -19.58 -12.47 -12.35
N CYS A 437 -19.17 -12.01 -11.19
CA CYS A 437 -18.22 -12.70 -10.32
C CYS A 437 -18.70 -14.08 -9.85
N SER A 438 -19.99 -14.40 -9.97
CA SER A 438 -20.48 -15.75 -9.65
C SER A 438 -20.04 -16.82 -10.67
N LYS A 439 -19.59 -16.40 -11.85
CA LYS A 439 -19.09 -17.26 -12.92
C LYS A 439 -17.57 -17.31 -13.02
N GLU A 440 -16.87 -16.49 -12.26
CA GLU A 440 -15.40 -16.40 -12.27
C GLU A 440 -14.82 -17.06 -11.01
N SER A 441 -14.81 -18.41 -10.96
CA SER A 441 -14.22 -19.20 -9.86
C SER A 441 -12.99 -20.01 -10.32
#